data_6e3a979ef1d036c713a682e6dd5194ac
#
_entry.id   6e3a979ef1d036c713a682e6dd5194ac
#
_cell.length_a   1.000
_cell.length_b   1.000
_cell.length_c   1.000
_cell.angle_alpha   90.00
_cell.angle_beta   90.00
_cell.angle_gamma   90.00
#
_symmetry.space_group_name_H-M   'P 1'
#
loop_
_entity.id
_entity.type
_entity.pdbx_description
1 polymer ?
#
loop_
_entity_poly.entity_id
_entity_poly.type
_entity_poly.pdbx_seq_one_letter_code
_entity_poly.pdbx_strand_id
1 'polypeptide(L)'
;MPLRLFNTLTGQLDELLPADGETLRMYACGPTVYDYGHIGNFRTFLQVDILRRTLKLTGMRLRHVMNITDVDDKIIRNASAAGVPIGEYTPRFVEAFFQDLDALRVERPEQIARATE
;
A
#
# COMPACT_ATOMS: atom_id res chain seq x y z
N MET A 1 24.40 10.89 -2.54
CA MET A 1 24.26 10.42 -3.92
C MET A 1 22.78 10.47 -4.28
N PRO A 2 22.39 11.11 -5.37
CA PRO A 2 20.97 11.20 -5.74
C PRO A 2 20.41 9.82 -6.10
N LEU A 3 19.25 9.49 -5.57
CA LEU A 3 18.54 8.28 -5.94
C LEU A 3 17.83 8.50 -7.28
N ARG A 4 18.02 7.57 -8.21
CA ARG A 4 17.37 7.60 -9.53
C ARG A 4 16.52 6.37 -9.72
N LEU A 5 15.31 6.54 -10.20
CA LEU A 5 14.37 5.48 -10.51
C LEU A 5 13.94 5.58 -11.97
N PHE A 6 13.60 4.42 -12.56
CA PHE A 6 13.00 4.41 -13.88
C PHE A 6 11.59 5.01 -13.81
N ASN A 7 11.40 6.09 -14.56
CA ASN A 7 10.12 6.78 -14.65
C ASN A 7 9.41 6.32 -15.94
N THR A 8 8.31 5.64 -15.79
CA THR A 8 7.52 5.12 -16.92
C THR A 8 6.90 6.24 -17.76
N LEU A 9 6.70 7.43 -17.20
CA LEU A 9 6.16 8.58 -17.94
C LEU A 9 7.20 9.15 -18.92
N THR A 10 8.46 9.26 -18.50
CA THR A 10 9.55 9.80 -19.34
C THR A 10 10.30 8.72 -20.11
N GLY A 11 10.16 7.45 -19.68
CA GLY A 11 10.92 6.32 -20.24
C GLY A 11 12.41 6.34 -19.88
N GLN A 12 12.81 7.08 -18.85
CA GLN A 12 14.20 7.29 -18.45
C GLN A 12 14.43 7.07 -16.95
N LEU A 13 15.70 7.01 -16.55
CA LEU A 13 16.12 7.05 -15.15
C LEU A 13 16.15 8.51 -14.69
N ASP A 14 15.13 8.92 -13.98
CA ASP A 14 15.03 10.27 -13.42
C ASP A 14 15.48 10.32 -11.97
N GLU A 15 16.05 11.45 -11.56
CA GLU A 15 16.34 11.71 -10.18
C GLU A 15 15.06 11.90 -9.39
N LEU A 16 14.98 11.23 -8.24
CA LEU A 16 13.82 11.33 -7.38
C LEU A 16 13.95 12.54 -6.45
N LEU A 17 13.13 13.55 -6.72
CA LEU A 17 13.10 14.80 -5.97
C LEU A 17 11.71 15.06 -5.40
N PRO A 18 11.61 15.58 -4.15
CA PRO A 18 10.35 16.07 -3.63
C PRO A 18 9.80 17.23 -4.45
N ALA A 19 8.54 17.20 -4.81
CA ALA A 19 7.89 18.26 -5.60
C ALA A 19 7.84 19.61 -4.86
N ASP A 20 7.82 19.61 -3.54
CA ASP A 20 7.84 20.78 -2.68
C ASP A 20 9.25 21.13 -2.15
N GLY A 21 10.27 20.38 -2.58
CA GLY A 21 11.65 20.54 -2.13
C GLY A 21 11.94 19.96 -0.73
N GLU A 22 10.94 19.46 -0.01
CA GLU A 22 11.11 19.00 1.39
C GLU A 22 10.67 17.55 1.60
N THR A 23 9.45 17.20 1.18
CA THR A 23 8.83 15.91 1.52
C THR A 23 8.47 15.13 0.28
N LEU A 24 9.07 13.96 0.13
CA LEU A 24 8.72 13.03 -0.92
C LEU A 24 7.37 12.38 -0.60
N ARG A 25 6.43 12.51 -1.51
CA ARG A 25 5.10 11.91 -1.41
C ARG A 25 5.08 10.63 -2.23
N MET A 26 4.78 9.52 -1.55
CA MET A 26 4.68 8.21 -2.17
C MET A 26 3.26 7.67 -2.01
N TYR A 27 2.69 7.20 -3.10
CA TYR A 27 1.45 6.46 -3.08
C TYR A 27 1.72 5.03 -3.55
N ALA A 28 1.24 4.06 -2.80
CA ALA A 28 1.31 2.65 -3.18
C ALA A 28 -0.05 2.00 -2.98
N CYS A 29 -0.48 1.18 -3.96
CA CYS A 29 -1.70 0.43 -3.82
C CYS A 29 -1.59 -0.58 -2.68
N GLY A 30 -2.62 -0.62 -1.85
CA GLY A 30 -2.81 -1.62 -0.82
C GLY A 30 -3.61 -2.83 -1.30
N PRO A 31 -4.15 -3.64 -0.39
CA PRO A 31 -4.90 -4.84 -0.72
C PRO A 31 -6.31 -4.53 -1.17
N THR A 32 -6.88 -5.43 -1.97
CA THR A 32 -8.32 -5.59 -2.11
C THR A 32 -8.77 -6.65 -1.12
N VAL A 33 -9.59 -6.27 -0.15
CA VAL A 33 -9.88 -7.11 1.04
C VAL A 33 -11.10 -8.02 0.85
N TYR A 34 -11.08 -8.79 -0.23
CA TYR A 34 -12.10 -9.81 -0.50
C TYR A 34 -11.78 -11.17 0.14
N ASP A 35 -10.52 -11.39 0.53
CA ASP A 35 -10.02 -12.62 1.13
C ASP A 35 -8.68 -12.33 1.83
N TYR A 36 -8.13 -13.34 2.52
CA TYR A 36 -6.80 -13.27 3.11
C TYR A 36 -5.71 -13.11 2.05
N GLY A 37 -4.70 -12.32 2.37
CA GLY A 37 -3.52 -12.18 1.52
C GLY A 37 -2.69 -13.46 1.48
N HIS A 38 -2.02 -13.71 0.35
CA HIS A 38 -1.05 -14.78 0.21
C HIS A 38 0.36 -14.21 0.00
N ILE A 39 1.37 -15.06 0.05
CA ILE A 39 2.79 -14.65 -0.04
C ILE A 39 3.10 -13.79 -1.29
N GLY A 40 2.43 -14.04 -2.41
CA GLY A 40 2.58 -13.26 -3.62
C GLY A 40 2.11 -11.81 -3.48
N ASN A 41 1.05 -11.56 -2.70
CA ASN A 41 0.59 -10.20 -2.40
C ASN A 41 1.62 -9.49 -1.49
N PHE A 42 2.10 -10.15 -0.46
CA PHE A 42 3.04 -9.57 0.50
C PHE A 42 4.41 -9.27 -0.11
N ARG A 43 4.81 -9.97 -1.17
CA ARG A 43 6.00 -9.62 -1.94
C ARG A 43 5.94 -8.17 -2.43
N THR A 44 4.80 -7.71 -2.93
CA THR A 44 4.62 -6.32 -3.38
C THR A 44 4.79 -5.33 -2.23
N PHE A 45 4.18 -5.61 -1.08
CA PHE A 45 4.29 -4.73 0.09
C PHE A 45 5.72 -4.68 0.64
N LEU A 46 6.44 -5.80 0.61
CA LEU A 46 7.87 -5.83 0.97
C LEU A 46 8.73 -5.01 0.00
N GLN A 47 8.45 -5.03 -1.31
CA GLN A 47 9.17 -4.19 -2.28
C GLN A 47 8.95 -2.70 -2.00
N VAL A 48 7.72 -2.31 -1.69
CA VAL A 48 7.39 -0.94 -1.30
C VAL A 48 8.10 -0.55 0.01
N ASP A 49 8.16 -1.45 0.98
CA ASP A 49 8.85 -1.23 2.26
C ASP A 49 10.36 -1.05 2.08
N ILE A 50 10.98 -1.85 1.22
CA ILE A 50 12.41 -1.70 0.89
C ILE A 50 12.67 -0.33 0.26
N LEU A 51 11.86 0.08 -0.70
CA LEU A 51 11.97 1.41 -1.29
C LEU A 51 11.82 2.50 -0.23
N ARG A 52 10.78 2.41 0.62
CA ARG A 52 10.54 3.33 1.72
C ARG A 52 11.74 3.46 2.66
N ARG A 53 12.32 2.34 3.10
CA ARG A 53 13.50 2.33 3.96
C ARG A 53 14.72 2.92 3.27
N THR A 54 14.92 2.61 2.00
CA THR A 54 16.01 3.19 1.19
C THR A 54 15.88 4.70 1.12
N LEU A 55 14.69 5.23 0.85
CA LEU A 55 14.43 6.67 0.82
C LEU A 55 14.74 7.34 2.16
N LYS A 56 14.34 6.73 3.26
CA LYS A 56 14.67 7.24 4.62
C LYS A 56 16.19 7.22 4.89
N LEU A 57 16.88 6.17 4.46
CA LEU A 57 18.34 6.08 4.61
C LEU A 57 19.09 7.16 3.83
N THR A 58 18.53 7.68 2.74
CA THR A 58 19.10 8.82 2.01
C THR A 58 18.85 10.18 2.68
N GLY A 59 18.16 10.19 3.82
CA GLY A 59 17.80 11.41 4.56
C GLY A 59 16.56 12.12 4.06
N MET A 60 15.84 11.54 3.10
CA MET A 60 14.59 12.12 2.58
C MET A 60 13.46 12.01 3.61
N ARG A 61 12.73 13.11 3.78
CA ARG A 61 11.44 13.05 4.46
C ARG A 61 10.44 12.37 3.53
N LEU A 62 9.69 11.42 4.07
CA LEU A 62 8.73 10.64 3.30
C LEU A 62 7.33 10.72 3.91
N ARG A 63 6.34 10.90 3.06
CA ARG A 63 4.93 10.68 3.40
C ARG A 63 4.35 9.63 2.45
N HIS A 64 4.11 8.45 2.99
CA HIS A 64 3.55 7.31 2.27
C HIS A 64 2.06 7.20 2.54
N VAL A 65 1.28 7.13 1.49
CA VAL A 65 -0.16 6.84 1.51
C VAL A 65 -0.40 5.49 0.84
N MET A 66 -1.15 4.63 1.49
CA MET A 66 -1.62 3.36 0.95
C MET A 66 -3.15 3.32 0.98
N ASN A 67 -3.77 2.86 -0.10
CA ASN A 67 -5.21 2.62 -0.07
C ASN A 67 -5.54 1.21 0.43
N ILE A 68 -6.77 1.03 0.88
CA ILE A 68 -7.41 -0.26 1.04
C ILE A 68 -8.66 -0.25 0.16
N THR A 69 -8.72 -1.21 -0.76
CA THR A 69 -9.92 -1.41 -1.59
C THR A 69 -10.87 -2.34 -0.83
N ASP A 70 -11.80 -1.73 -0.13
CA ASP A 70 -12.81 -2.40 0.69
C ASP A 70 -14.20 -2.44 0.02
N VAL A 71 -14.26 -2.04 -1.24
CA VAL A 71 -15.41 -2.21 -2.12
C VAL A 71 -14.94 -2.52 -3.54
N ASP A 72 -15.38 -3.64 -4.09
CA ASP A 72 -15.24 -4.03 -5.49
C ASP A 72 -16.24 -5.16 -5.82
N ASP A 73 -16.30 -5.59 -7.09
CA ASP A 73 -17.23 -6.62 -7.53
C ASP A 73 -17.04 -7.98 -6.82
N LYS A 74 -15.79 -8.33 -6.46
CA LYS A 74 -15.51 -9.57 -5.73
C LYS A 74 -15.98 -9.49 -4.30
N ILE A 75 -15.76 -8.36 -3.64
CA ILE A 75 -16.22 -8.12 -2.27
C ILE A 75 -17.75 -8.16 -2.23
N ILE A 76 -18.42 -7.47 -3.16
CA ILE A 76 -19.87 -7.45 -3.25
C ILE A 76 -20.43 -8.87 -3.40
N ARG A 77 -19.89 -9.66 -4.32
CA ARG A 77 -20.32 -11.05 -4.55
C ARG A 77 -20.10 -11.93 -3.32
N ASN A 78 -18.91 -11.84 -2.70
CA ASN A 78 -18.56 -12.66 -1.56
C ASN A 78 -19.38 -12.30 -0.32
N ALA A 79 -19.61 -11.03 -0.06
CA ALA A 79 -20.46 -10.55 1.02
C ALA A 79 -21.92 -11.00 0.82
N SER A 80 -22.44 -10.87 -0.40
CA SER A 80 -23.78 -11.35 -0.77
C SER A 80 -23.92 -12.87 -0.59
N ALA A 81 -22.93 -13.65 -1.04
CA ALA A 81 -22.93 -15.11 -0.87
C ALA A 81 -22.85 -15.53 0.61
N ALA A 82 -22.15 -14.73 1.45
CA ALA A 82 -22.08 -14.92 2.89
C ALA A 82 -23.34 -14.42 3.64
N GLY A 83 -24.24 -13.69 2.97
CA GLY A 83 -25.43 -13.13 3.58
C GLY A 83 -25.18 -12.00 4.57
N VAL A 84 -24.08 -11.27 4.43
CA VAL A 84 -23.68 -10.17 5.32
C VAL A 84 -23.41 -8.87 4.55
N PRO A 85 -23.61 -7.70 5.18
CA PRO A 85 -23.24 -6.43 4.59
C PRO A 85 -21.70 -6.32 4.35
N ILE A 86 -21.30 -5.55 3.34
CA ILE A 86 -19.89 -5.33 3.02
C ILE A 86 -19.10 -4.80 4.23
N GLY A 87 -19.69 -3.87 4.99
CA GLY A 87 -19.08 -3.30 6.20
C GLY A 87 -18.85 -4.31 7.33
N GLU A 88 -19.49 -5.47 7.31
CA GLU A 88 -19.27 -6.58 8.23
C GLU A 88 -18.35 -7.65 7.62
N TYR A 89 -18.30 -7.73 6.30
CA TYR A 89 -17.50 -8.73 5.59
C TYR A 89 -16.01 -8.39 5.57
N THR A 90 -15.64 -7.15 5.28
CA THR A 90 -14.26 -6.74 5.03
C THR A 90 -13.38 -6.54 6.27
N PRO A 91 -13.86 -6.13 7.47
CA PRO A 91 -12.97 -5.79 8.59
C PRO A 91 -12.01 -6.91 9.00
N ARG A 92 -12.43 -8.15 9.00
CA ARG A 92 -11.59 -9.31 9.34
C ARG A 92 -10.38 -9.46 8.43
N PHE A 93 -10.54 -9.16 7.13
CA PHE A 93 -9.45 -9.25 6.16
C PHE A 93 -8.50 -8.07 6.26
N VAL A 94 -9.03 -6.89 6.57
CA VAL A 94 -8.23 -5.69 6.88
C VAL A 94 -7.36 -5.93 8.10
N GLU A 95 -7.94 -6.48 9.17
CA GLU A 95 -7.21 -6.81 10.39
C GLU A 95 -6.12 -7.84 10.14
N ALA A 96 -6.46 -8.95 9.47
CA ALA A 96 -5.50 -10.00 9.13
C ALA A 96 -4.36 -9.45 8.25
N PHE A 97 -4.66 -8.60 7.28
CA PHE A 97 -3.67 -7.95 6.45
C PHE A 97 -2.64 -7.16 7.27
N PHE A 98 -3.10 -6.37 8.23
CA PHE A 98 -2.20 -5.60 9.08
C PHE A 98 -1.41 -6.48 10.06
N GLN A 99 -1.99 -7.55 10.58
CA GLN A 99 -1.28 -8.52 11.40
C GLN A 99 -0.14 -9.19 10.61
N ASP A 100 -0.39 -9.55 9.35
CA ASP A 100 0.61 -10.15 8.47
C ASP A 100 1.72 -9.15 8.11
N LEU A 101 1.39 -7.87 7.86
CA LEU A 101 2.40 -6.81 7.65
C LEU A 101 3.29 -6.65 8.88
N ASP A 102 2.71 -6.66 10.08
CA ASP A 102 3.47 -6.55 11.34
C ASP A 102 4.38 -7.77 11.55
N ALA A 103 3.88 -8.97 11.26
CA ALA A 103 4.68 -10.20 11.32
C ALA A 103 5.87 -10.17 10.35
N LEU A 104 5.69 -9.58 9.18
CA LEU A 104 6.74 -9.37 8.18
C LEU A 104 7.63 -8.15 8.48
N ARG A 105 7.34 -7.40 9.56
CA ARG A 105 8.04 -6.17 9.94
C ARG A 105 8.03 -5.08 8.86
N VAL A 106 6.96 -5.05 8.07
CA VAL A 106 6.71 -3.98 7.09
C VAL A 106 6.30 -2.72 7.85
N GLU A 107 6.94 -1.59 7.56
CA GLU A 107 6.57 -0.32 8.18
C GLU A 107 5.19 0.14 7.72
N ARG A 108 4.37 0.57 8.67
CA ARG A 108 3.06 1.14 8.35
C ARG A 108 3.20 2.44 7.57
N PRO A 109 2.34 2.70 6.57
CA PRO A 109 2.30 4.00 5.90
C PRO A 109 1.82 5.09 6.88
N GLU A 110 2.18 6.36 6.60
CA GLU A 110 1.73 7.51 7.40
C GLU A 110 0.23 7.74 7.29
N GLN A 111 -0.37 7.33 6.16
CA GLN A 111 -1.80 7.47 5.94
C GLN A 111 -2.36 6.26 5.18
N ILE A 112 -3.53 5.82 5.61
CA ILE A 112 -4.34 4.81 4.94
C ILE A 112 -5.61 5.48 4.47
N ALA A 113 -5.96 5.25 3.21
CA ALA A 113 -7.20 5.73 2.59
C ALA A 113 -8.06 4.53 2.22
N ARG A 114 -9.28 4.46 2.71
CA ARG A 114 -10.24 3.42 2.32
C ARG A 114 -11.06 3.89 1.13
N ALA A 115 -11.42 2.96 0.25
CA ALA A 115 -12.24 3.28 -0.92
C ALA A 115 -13.67 3.69 -0.53
N THR A 116 -14.14 3.28 0.66
CA THR A 116 -15.47 3.61 1.19
C THR A 116 -15.51 4.91 2.01
N GLU A 117 -14.39 5.58 2.23
CA GLU A 117 -14.25 6.88 2.91
C GLU A 117 -13.99 7.98 1.86
#